data_be52196f083bd04690fa2955d1a94350
#
_entry.id   be52196f083bd04690fa2955d1a94350
#
_cell.length_a   1.000
_cell.length_b   1.000
_cell.length_c   1.000
_cell.angle_alpha   90.00
_cell.angle_beta   90.00
_cell.angle_gamma   90.00
#
_symmetry.space_group_name_H-M   'P 1'
#
loop_
_entity.id
_entity.type
_entity.pdbx_description
1 polymer ?
#
loop_
_entity_poly.entity_id
_entity_poly.type
_entity_poly.pdbx_seq_one_letter_code
_entity_poly.pdbx_strand_id
1 'polypeptide(L)'
;MKYVNLGRSGLKVSRLCLGCMSYGEPERLPQPWSLDEKASRPLIRQALEAGINFFDTANIYSGGSSEEITGKALREMARRDEIVVATKTFFPWRNSPNTGFLSRKAIFQSIDDSLMRLGMDYVDLFQIHRFDYSTPVEETMEALHDVVKAGKARYIGASSMEAWRFAKMQHTAERNGWTRFITMQPQYNLLYREEEREMLPLCEDQGVGVIPWSPMARGRLTRDWSVTSRRTQNDAFALKMYENAALLDQPVIDVVASIAEKHAVPRTHVAIAWLLSKSVITAPIIGATKPEHLSTAISALDFSLSDAEITELEARYLPHPVDGIIPPLPDTPPSLTPPSAIQNY
;
A
#
# COMPACT_ATOMS: atom_id res chain seq x y z
N MET A 1 6.96 6.58 -19.11
CA MET A 1 6.32 5.62 -18.18
C MET A 1 6.05 4.30 -18.89
N LYS A 2 6.30 3.15 -18.26
CA LYS A 2 5.92 1.81 -18.76
C LYS A 2 4.66 1.34 -18.06
N TYR A 3 3.82 0.57 -18.77
CA TYR A 3 2.59 -0.02 -18.22
C TYR A 3 2.66 -1.54 -18.28
N VAL A 4 2.16 -2.19 -17.23
CA VAL A 4 2.12 -3.65 -17.10
C VAL A 4 0.73 -4.09 -16.65
N ASN A 5 0.41 -5.36 -16.83
CA ASN A 5 -0.83 -5.91 -16.29
C ASN A 5 -0.75 -6.02 -14.77
N LEU A 6 -1.85 -5.73 -14.08
CA LEU A 6 -1.97 -5.91 -12.64
C LEU A 6 -2.25 -7.41 -12.34
N GLY A 7 -1.20 -8.14 -12.00
CA GLY A 7 -1.26 -9.60 -11.91
C GLY A 7 -1.65 -10.24 -13.25
N ARG A 8 -2.42 -11.31 -13.20
CA ARG A 8 -2.99 -11.99 -14.39
C ARG A 8 -4.29 -11.33 -14.89
N SER A 9 -4.58 -10.09 -14.49
CA SER A 9 -5.74 -9.36 -15.00
C SER A 9 -5.42 -8.63 -16.31
N GLY A 10 -6.46 -8.19 -17.01
CA GLY A 10 -6.31 -7.31 -18.18
C GLY A 10 -6.08 -5.84 -17.83
N LEU A 11 -6.11 -5.47 -16.54
CA LEU A 11 -5.97 -4.10 -16.08
C LEU A 11 -4.52 -3.64 -16.19
N LYS A 12 -4.27 -2.56 -16.95
CA LYS A 12 -2.94 -1.99 -17.13
C LYS A 12 -2.67 -0.84 -16.17
N VAL A 13 -1.56 -0.94 -15.44
CA VAL A 13 -1.10 0.06 -14.49
C VAL A 13 0.32 0.51 -14.80
N SER A 14 0.65 1.74 -14.42
CA SER A 14 2.02 2.26 -14.43
C SER A 14 2.91 1.47 -13.46
N ARG A 15 4.21 1.38 -13.77
CA ARG A 15 5.21 0.68 -12.91
C ARG A 15 5.44 1.35 -11.55
N LEU A 16 4.80 2.48 -11.29
CA LEU A 16 4.69 3.13 -9.98
C LEU A 16 3.23 3.41 -9.70
N CYS A 17 2.83 3.26 -8.43
CA CYS A 17 1.54 3.66 -7.91
C CYS A 17 1.74 4.89 -7.01
N LEU A 18 0.91 5.94 -7.16
CA LEU A 18 0.93 7.07 -6.23
C LEU A 18 0.12 6.72 -4.98
N GLY A 19 0.80 6.62 -3.83
CA GLY A 19 0.18 6.45 -2.52
C GLY A 19 -0.35 7.77 -1.97
N CYS A 20 -1.65 7.85 -1.77
CA CYS A 20 -2.35 9.06 -1.34
C CYS A 20 -2.49 9.20 0.19
N MET A 21 -1.87 8.33 0.99
CA MET A 21 -1.87 8.45 2.46
C MET A 21 -1.28 9.77 2.95
N SER A 22 -0.42 10.41 2.14
CA SER A 22 0.18 11.70 2.45
C SER A 22 -0.73 12.90 2.13
N TYR A 23 -1.90 12.67 1.53
CA TYR A 23 -2.84 13.71 1.11
C TYR A 23 -4.10 13.61 1.96
N GLY A 24 -4.42 14.68 2.69
CA GLY A 24 -5.57 14.69 3.60
C GLY A 24 -5.48 15.87 4.56
N GLU A 25 -6.58 16.17 5.25
CA GLU A 25 -6.62 17.21 6.27
C GLU A 25 -5.89 16.73 7.53
N PRO A 26 -4.76 17.37 7.93
CA PRO A 26 -3.94 16.92 9.06
C PRO A 26 -4.71 16.79 10.38
N GLU A 27 -5.70 17.66 10.59
CA GLU A 27 -6.50 17.70 11.81
C GLU A 27 -7.45 16.50 11.97
N ARG A 28 -7.78 15.82 10.85
CA ARG A 28 -8.67 14.66 10.87
C ARG A 28 -7.98 13.37 11.30
N LEU A 29 -6.67 13.39 11.58
CA LEU A 29 -5.90 12.23 12.05
C LEU A 29 -6.26 10.90 11.31
N PRO A 30 -5.43 9.87 11.41
CA PRO A 30 -4.23 9.74 12.22
C PRO A 30 -2.92 10.22 11.58
N GLN A 31 -2.96 10.89 10.43
CA GLN A 31 -1.75 11.35 9.72
C GLN A 31 -1.51 12.87 9.90
N PRO A 32 -0.98 13.36 11.04
CA PRO A 32 -0.78 14.80 11.28
C PRO A 32 0.26 15.44 10.36
N TRP A 33 1.00 14.63 9.61
CA TRP A 33 2.00 15.04 8.63
C TRP A 33 1.46 15.09 7.19
N SER A 34 0.19 14.77 6.97
CA SER A 34 -0.46 14.84 5.65
C SER A 34 -0.49 16.28 5.10
N LEU A 35 -0.73 16.38 3.81
CA LEU A 35 -0.84 17.64 3.08
C LEU A 35 -2.30 17.90 2.76
N ASP A 36 -2.74 19.14 2.98
CA ASP A 36 -4.07 19.62 2.60
C ASP A 36 -4.31 19.56 1.08
N GLU A 37 -5.51 19.88 0.64
CA GLU A 37 -5.88 19.89 -0.78
C GLU A 37 -4.97 20.78 -1.60
N LYS A 38 -4.66 21.99 -1.12
CA LYS A 38 -3.84 22.98 -1.83
C LYS A 38 -2.43 22.45 -2.11
N ALA A 39 -1.81 21.81 -1.13
CA ALA A 39 -0.46 21.26 -1.24
C ALA A 39 -0.43 19.92 -2.00
N SER A 40 -1.50 19.13 -1.95
CA SER A 40 -1.59 17.80 -2.57
C SER A 40 -1.85 17.86 -4.07
N ARG A 41 -2.70 18.78 -4.54
CA ARG A 41 -3.11 18.87 -5.95
C ARG A 41 -1.96 19.00 -6.95
N PRO A 42 -0.91 19.82 -6.72
CA PRO A 42 0.25 19.89 -7.63
C PRO A 42 0.97 18.55 -7.78
N LEU A 43 1.06 17.75 -6.71
CA LEU A 43 1.72 16.44 -6.73
C LEU A 43 0.89 15.40 -7.51
N ILE A 44 -0.44 15.41 -7.37
CA ILE A 44 -1.32 14.54 -8.15
C ILE A 44 -1.23 14.91 -9.64
N ARG A 45 -1.22 16.20 -9.96
CA ARG A 45 -1.02 16.69 -11.33
C ARG A 45 0.32 16.23 -11.92
N GLN A 46 1.41 16.42 -11.19
CA GLN A 46 2.75 15.98 -11.61
C GLN A 46 2.79 14.47 -11.88
N ALA A 47 2.12 13.66 -11.05
CA ALA A 47 2.03 12.22 -11.25
C ALA A 47 1.30 11.87 -12.56
N LEU A 48 0.16 12.52 -12.82
CA LEU A 48 -0.61 12.32 -14.06
C LEU A 48 0.21 12.74 -15.30
N GLU A 49 0.86 13.90 -15.26
CA GLU A 49 1.70 14.42 -16.35
C GLU A 49 2.91 13.52 -16.64
N ALA A 50 3.43 12.83 -15.63
CA ALA A 50 4.48 11.83 -15.77
C ALA A 50 3.97 10.46 -16.26
N GLY A 51 2.67 10.29 -16.45
CA GLY A 51 2.02 9.08 -16.92
C GLY A 51 1.75 8.04 -15.83
N ILE A 52 1.77 8.41 -14.54
CA ILE A 52 1.25 7.55 -13.48
C ILE A 52 -0.27 7.52 -13.61
N ASN A 53 -0.82 6.33 -13.84
CA ASN A 53 -2.27 6.13 -13.93
C ASN A 53 -2.85 5.37 -12.72
N PHE A 54 -2.04 4.99 -11.74
CA PHE A 54 -2.44 4.17 -10.59
C PHE A 54 -2.32 4.96 -9.29
N PHE A 55 -3.46 5.10 -8.58
CA PHE A 55 -3.61 5.90 -7.36
C PHE A 55 -4.20 5.04 -6.25
N ASP A 56 -3.53 5.00 -5.09
CA ASP A 56 -3.93 4.16 -3.96
C ASP A 56 -4.25 5.02 -2.73
N THR A 57 -5.48 4.95 -2.26
CA THR A 57 -5.96 5.60 -1.04
C THR A 57 -6.59 4.58 -0.09
N ALA A 58 -7.25 5.01 0.97
CA ALA A 58 -8.03 4.18 1.88
C ALA A 58 -9.07 5.01 2.64
N ASN A 59 -10.13 4.35 3.09
CA ASN A 59 -11.20 4.97 3.86
C ASN A 59 -10.70 5.65 5.15
N ILE A 60 -9.64 5.11 5.78
CA ILE A 60 -9.11 5.61 7.05
C ILE A 60 -8.11 6.76 6.91
N TYR A 61 -7.51 6.98 5.72
CA TYR A 61 -6.46 7.97 5.57
C TYR A 61 -6.99 9.38 5.83
N SER A 62 -6.41 10.04 6.84
CA SER A 62 -6.82 11.36 7.36
C SER A 62 -8.35 11.48 7.50
N GLY A 63 -8.97 10.48 8.14
CA GLY A 63 -10.42 10.44 8.37
C GLY A 63 -11.24 10.55 7.08
N GLY A 64 -10.80 9.96 5.98
CA GLY A 64 -11.45 9.96 4.68
C GLY A 64 -11.16 11.17 3.79
N SER A 65 -10.53 12.22 4.31
CA SER A 65 -10.19 13.39 3.49
C SER A 65 -9.19 13.07 2.38
N SER A 66 -8.41 11.99 2.53
CA SER A 66 -7.56 11.48 1.45
C SER A 66 -8.38 11.08 0.21
N GLU A 67 -9.49 10.40 0.40
CA GLU A 67 -10.40 10.04 -0.70
C GLU A 67 -11.08 11.29 -1.28
N GLU A 68 -11.51 12.25 -0.45
CA GLU A 68 -12.12 13.50 -0.89
C GLU A 68 -11.19 14.32 -1.79
N ILE A 69 -9.94 14.54 -1.34
CA ILE A 69 -8.91 15.31 -2.06
C ILE A 69 -8.50 14.59 -3.35
N THR A 70 -8.18 13.29 -3.24
CA THR A 70 -7.74 12.49 -4.38
C THR A 70 -8.83 12.39 -5.44
N GLY A 71 -10.06 12.08 -5.02
CA GLY A 71 -11.20 11.97 -5.93
C GLY A 71 -11.50 13.26 -6.66
N LYS A 72 -11.54 14.40 -5.95
CA LYS A 72 -11.75 15.71 -6.54
C LYS A 72 -10.66 16.06 -7.55
N ALA A 73 -9.39 15.88 -7.18
CA ALA A 73 -8.27 16.16 -8.07
C ALA A 73 -8.31 15.30 -9.35
N LEU A 74 -8.55 14.00 -9.22
CA LEU A 74 -8.57 13.09 -10.35
C LEU A 74 -9.74 13.36 -11.30
N ARG A 75 -10.95 13.66 -10.79
CA ARG A 75 -12.09 14.03 -11.64
C ARG A 75 -11.88 15.31 -12.44
N GLU A 76 -11.11 16.26 -11.91
CA GLU A 76 -10.85 17.53 -12.58
C GLU A 76 -9.65 17.46 -13.56
N MET A 77 -8.70 16.52 -13.34
CA MET A 77 -7.42 16.52 -14.05
C MET A 77 -7.24 15.33 -15.01
N ALA A 78 -8.08 14.30 -14.92
CA ALA A 78 -7.92 13.08 -15.71
C ALA A 78 -9.26 12.56 -16.22
N ARG A 79 -9.22 11.77 -17.29
CA ARG A 79 -10.37 10.98 -17.73
C ARG A 79 -10.50 9.74 -16.86
N ARG A 80 -11.72 9.43 -16.44
CA ARG A 80 -11.99 8.29 -15.54
C ARG A 80 -11.55 6.93 -16.11
N ASP A 81 -11.68 6.76 -17.43
CA ASP A 81 -11.34 5.54 -18.16
C ASP A 81 -9.82 5.35 -18.37
N GLU A 82 -9.00 6.37 -18.13
CA GLU A 82 -7.55 6.32 -18.28
C GLU A 82 -6.81 6.06 -16.96
N ILE A 83 -7.51 6.16 -15.81
CA ILE A 83 -6.91 6.03 -14.47
C ILE A 83 -7.43 4.81 -13.72
N VAL A 84 -6.59 4.29 -12.84
CA VAL A 84 -6.88 3.18 -11.92
C VAL A 84 -6.88 3.71 -10.50
N VAL A 85 -8.05 3.69 -9.86
CA VAL A 85 -8.25 4.18 -8.49
C VAL A 85 -8.49 3.00 -7.56
N ALA A 86 -7.62 2.88 -6.55
CA ALA A 86 -7.72 1.88 -5.50
C ALA A 86 -8.08 2.53 -4.17
N THR A 87 -8.99 1.89 -3.42
CA THR A 87 -9.25 2.24 -2.02
C THR A 87 -9.32 0.97 -1.15
N LYS A 88 -9.42 1.15 0.17
CA LYS A 88 -9.35 0.04 1.12
C LYS A 88 -10.41 0.16 2.20
N THR A 89 -10.82 -1.00 2.74
CA THR A 89 -11.73 -1.13 3.89
C THR A 89 -11.13 -2.04 4.95
N PHE A 90 -11.43 -1.79 6.18
CA PHE A 90 -11.20 -2.60 7.39
C PHE A 90 -11.30 -1.73 8.67
N PHE A 91 -10.51 -0.65 8.74
CA PHE A 91 -10.41 0.15 9.95
C PHE A 91 -11.72 0.88 10.24
N PRO A 92 -12.18 0.87 11.52
CA PRO A 92 -13.44 1.51 11.89
C PRO A 92 -13.32 3.04 11.82
N TRP A 93 -14.40 3.66 11.37
CA TRP A 93 -14.56 5.12 11.29
C TRP A 93 -14.90 5.76 12.61
N ARG A 94 -15.62 5.01 13.42
CA ARG A 94 -16.19 5.45 14.68
C ARG A 94 -16.09 4.30 15.67
N ASN A 95 -16.00 4.62 16.95
CA ASN A 95 -16.09 3.62 18.01
C ASN A 95 -17.57 3.21 18.21
N SER A 96 -18.07 2.39 17.29
CA SER A 96 -19.46 1.90 17.29
C SER A 96 -19.51 0.53 16.61
N PRO A 97 -20.42 -0.37 17.00
CA PRO A 97 -20.63 -1.64 16.34
C PRO A 97 -20.89 -1.47 14.83
N ASN A 98 -20.38 -2.39 14.02
CA ASN A 98 -20.57 -2.46 12.57
C ASN A 98 -19.97 -1.29 11.76
N THR A 99 -19.10 -0.48 12.33
CA THR A 99 -18.47 0.66 11.61
C THR A 99 -17.10 0.36 11.03
N GLY A 100 -16.69 -0.90 11.04
CA GLY A 100 -15.40 -1.37 10.51
C GLY A 100 -15.38 -2.89 10.39
N PHE A 101 -14.17 -3.41 10.16
CA PHE A 101 -13.90 -4.81 9.89
C PHE A 101 -14.52 -5.30 8.57
N LEU A 102 -14.70 -6.63 8.39
CA LEU A 102 -15.04 -7.22 7.10
C LEU A 102 -16.36 -7.99 7.07
N SER A 103 -17.28 -7.69 8.00
CA SER A 103 -18.64 -8.21 7.86
C SER A 103 -19.28 -7.68 6.57
N ARG A 104 -20.22 -8.44 6.01
CA ARG A 104 -20.98 -8.06 4.81
C ARG A 104 -21.55 -6.63 4.94
N LYS A 105 -22.16 -6.33 6.09
CA LYS A 105 -22.71 -4.99 6.37
C LYS A 105 -21.64 -3.90 6.30
N ALA A 106 -20.49 -4.12 6.93
CA ALA A 106 -19.41 -3.14 6.97
C ALA A 106 -18.76 -2.93 5.59
N ILE A 107 -18.57 -4.01 4.81
CA ILE A 107 -18.02 -3.94 3.46
C ILE A 107 -18.90 -3.07 2.54
N PHE A 108 -20.22 -3.32 2.52
CA PHE A 108 -21.14 -2.54 1.68
C PHE A 108 -21.21 -1.08 2.10
N GLN A 109 -21.29 -0.79 3.40
CA GLN A 109 -21.27 0.58 3.88
C GLN A 109 -19.97 1.28 3.54
N SER A 110 -18.83 0.60 3.70
CA SER A 110 -17.51 1.17 3.44
C SER A 110 -17.31 1.53 1.97
N ILE A 111 -17.72 0.67 1.03
CA ILE A 111 -17.58 1.01 -0.39
C ILE A 111 -18.49 2.18 -0.77
N ASP A 112 -19.72 2.25 -0.26
CA ASP A 112 -20.64 3.35 -0.55
C ASP A 112 -20.11 4.68 -0.01
N ASP A 113 -19.61 4.69 1.21
CA ASP A 113 -18.99 5.87 1.81
C ASP A 113 -17.73 6.30 1.04
N SER A 114 -16.91 5.34 0.57
CA SER A 114 -15.72 5.63 -0.24
C SER A 114 -16.06 6.22 -1.60
N LEU A 115 -17.06 5.66 -2.29
CA LEU A 115 -17.52 6.19 -3.58
C LEU A 115 -18.07 7.60 -3.44
N MET A 116 -18.84 7.88 -2.37
CA MET A 116 -19.35 9.21 -2.07
C MET A 116 -18.21 10.21 -1.85
N ARG A 117 -17.16 9.86 -1.06
CA ARG A 117 -16.00 10.75 -0.82
C ARG A 117 -15.16 10.96 -2.06
N LEU A 118 -14.90 9.91 -2.83
CA LEU A 118 -14.21 9.99 -4.11
C LEU A 118 -15.02 10.75 -5.17
N GLY A 119 -16.34 10.79 -5.02
CA GLY A 119 -17.29 11.33 -6.01
C GLY A 119 -17.26 10.52 -7.31
N MET A 120 -17.14 9.20 -7.22
CA MET A 120 -17.03 8.27 -8.35
C MET A 120 -18.11 7.19 -8.25
N ASP A 121 -18.56 6.68 -9.40
CA ASP A 121 -19.56 5.60 -9.45
C ASP A 121 -18.96 4.23 -9.14
N TYR A 122 -17.67 4.06 -9.33
CA TYR A 122 -16.93 2.83 -9.05
C TYR A 122 -15.45 3.11 -8.75
N VAL A 123 -14.81 2.17 -8.04
CA VAL A 123 -13.35 2.07 -7.96
C VAL A 123 -12.86 0.94 -8.85
N ASP A 124 -11.63 1.04 -9.33
CA ASP A 124 -11.03 -0.04 -10.12
C ASP A 124 -10.59 -1.19 -9.23
N LEU A 125 -10.03 -0.90 -8.06
CA LEU A 125 -9.54 -1.88 -7.11
C LEU A 125 -10.06 -1.58 -5.69
N PHE A 126 -10.83 -2.49 -5.13
CA PHE A 126 -11.28 -2.44 -3.75
C PHE A 126 -10.52 -3.46 -2.91
N GLN A 127 -9.82 -3.01 -1.88
CA GLN A 127 -8.90 -3.85 -1.12
C GLN A 127 -9.36 -4.04 0.32
N ILE A 128 -9.18 -5.24 0.87
CA ILE A 128 -9.19 -5.41 2.32
C ILE A 128 -7.83 -4.95 2.87
N HIS A 129 -7.86 -4.03 3.85
CA HIS A 129 -6.66 -3.40 4.41
C HIS A 129 -5.91 -4.34 5.36
N ARG A 130 -6.65 -5.20 6.07
CA ARG A 130 -6.14 -6.25 6.97
C ARG A 130 -7.09 -7.44 6.95
N PHE A 131 -6.64 -8.58 7.47
CA PHE A 131 -7.48 -9.74 7.69
C PHE A 131 -8.36 -9.54 8.93
N ASP A 132 -9.64 -9.96 8.84
CA ASP A 132 -10.58 -9.93 9.97
C ASP A 132 -10.70 -11.32 10.59
N TYR A 133 -10.24 -11.44 11.84
CA TYR A 133 -10.26 -12.70 12.58
C TYR A 133 -11.63 -13.02 13.19
N SER A 134 -12.54 -12.05 13.20
CA SER A 134 -13.87 -12.16 13.80
C SER A 134 -14.99 -12.46 12.81
N THR A 135 -14.74 -12.27 11.52
CA THR A 135 -15.73 -12.54 10.46
C THR A 135 -15.38 -13.81 9.70
N PRO A 136 -16.34 -14.71 9.43
CA PRO A 136 -16.11 -15.87 8.57
C PRO A 136 -15.56 -15.46 7.20
N VAL A 137 -14.57 -16.21 6.71
CA VAL A 137 -13.94 -15.94 5.41
C VAL A 137 -14.97 -15.97 4.27
N GLU A 138 -15.91 -16.87 4.37
CA GLU A 138 -16.99 -17.04 3.41
C GLU A 138 -17.86 -15.80 3.29
N GLU A 139 -18.25 -15.19 4.44
CA GLU A 139 -19.06 -13.96 4.46
C GLU A 139 -18.29 -12.79 3.82
N THR A 140 -17.01 -12.65 4.16
CA THR A 140 -16.15 -11.62 3.61
C THR A 140 -16.01 -11.76 2.09
N MET A 141 -15.69 -12.98 1.60
CA MET A 141 -15.45 -13.21 0.18
C MET A 141 -16.72 -13.09 -0.66
N GLU A 142 -17.87 -13.56 -0.16
CA GLU A 142 -19.15 -13.37 -0.82
C GLU A 142 -19.54 -11.90 -0.91
N ALA A 143 -19.37 -11.14 0.19
CA ALA A 143 -19.64 -9.69 0.19
C ALA A 143 -18.78 -8.93 -0.82
N LEU A 144 -17.49 -9.26 -0.92
CA LEU A 144 -16.59 -8.65 -1.91
C LEU A 144 -16.98 -9.01 -3.34
N HIS A 145 -17.37 -10.27 -3.58
CA HIS A 145 -17.92 -10.71 -4.87
C HIS A 145 -19.15 -9.90 -5.26
N ASP A 146 -20.09 -9.72 -4.33
CA ASP A 146 -21.31 -8.96 -4.56
C ASP A 146 -21.05 -7.47 -4.81
N VAL A 147 -20.04 -6.87 -4.18
CA VAL A 147 -19.57 -5.50 -4.48
C VAL A 147 -19.13 -5.39 -5.95
N VAL A 148 -18.40 -6.39 -6.46
CA VAL A 148 -18.00 -6.45 -7.87
C VAL A 148 -19.22 -6.65 -8.77
N LYS A 149 -20.14 -7.56 -8.43
CA LYS A 149 -21.38 -7.81 -9.18
C LYS A 149 -22.28 -6.58 -9.23
N ALA A 150 -22.32 -5.79 -8.15
CA ALA A 150 -23.04 -4.53 -8.10
C ALA A 150 -22.39 -3.41 -8.92
N GLY A 151 -21.20 -3.66 -9.49
CA GLY A 151 -20.47 -2.69 -10.31
C GLY A 151 -19.76 -1.59 -9.53
N LYS A 152 -19.71 -1.67 -8.19
CA LYS A 152 -19.07 -0.67 -7.32
C LYS A 152 -17.55 -0.78 -7.31
N ALA A 153 -17.00 -1.98 -7.60
CA ALA A 153 -15.59 -2.20 -7.84
C ALA A 153 -15.40 -3.07 -9.09
N ARG A 154 -14.30 -2.88 -9.82
CA ARG A 154 -13.95 -3.71 -10.99
C ARG A 154 -13.17 -4.96 -10.56
N TYR A 155 -12.27 -4.79 -9.61
CA TYR A 155 -11.40 -5.83 -9.07
C TYR A 155 -11.32 -5.73 -7.56
N ILE A 156 -10.91 -6.82 -6.91
CA ILE A 156 -10.64 -6.85 -5.48
C ILE A 156 -9.18 -7.21 -5.21
N GLY A 157 -8.66 -6.74 -4.08
CA GLY A 157 -7.30 -6.98 -3.60
C GLY A 157 -7.24 -7.17 -2.10
N ALA A 158 -6.09 -7.58 -1.62
CA ALA A 158 -5.81 -7.75 -0.21
C ALA A 158 -4.52 -7.06 0.20
N SER A 159 -4.36 -6.78 1.50
CA SER A 159 -3.16 -6.19 2.07
C SER A 159 -2.79 -6.89 3.38
N SER A 160 -1.50 -7.04 3.61
CA SER A 160 -0.83 -7.46 4.86
C SER A 160 -1.60 -8.48 5.71
N MET A 161 -1.35 -9.75 5.43
CA MET A 161 -1.86 -10.90 6.18
C MET A 161 -0.93 -12.09 5.99
N GLU A 162 -1.12 -13.15 6.78
CA GLU A 162 -0.38 -14.39 6.60
C GLU A 162 -0.72 -15.07 5.27
N ALA A 163 0.28 -15.64 4.61
CA ALA A 163 0.13 -16.28 3.30
C ALA A 163 -0.92 -17.40 3.30
N TRP A 164 -0.98 -18.23 4.35
CA TRP A 164 -1.97 -19.29 4.47
C TRP A 164 -3.42 -18.76 4.55
N ARG A 165 -3.63 -17.59 5.16
CA ARG A 165 -4.95 -16.93 5.22
C ARG A 165 -5.34 -16.38 3.87
N PHE A 166 -4.41 -15.76 3.17
CA PHE A 166 -4.63 -15.31 1.80
C PHE A 166 -4.97 -16.49 0.89
N ALA A 167 -4.21 -17.59 0.97
CA ALA A 167 -4.51 -18.84 0.23
C ALA A 167 -5.89 -19.39 0.56
N LYS A 168 -6.30 -19.38 1.85
CA LYS A 168 -7.63 -19.79 2.29
C LYS A 168 -8.72 -18.94 1.65
N MET A 169 -8.57 -17.61 1.64
CA MET A 169 -9.56 -16.70 1.02
C MET A 169 -9.66 -16.92 -0.48
N GLN A 170 -8.53 -17.07 -1.18
CA GLN A 170 -8.48 -17.38 -2.61
C GLN A 170 -9.17 -18.72 -2.93
N HIS A 171 -8.88 -19.75 -2.16
CA HIS A 171 -9.52 -21.07 -2.33
C HIS A 171 -11.03 -21.03 -2.04
N THR A 172 -11.46 -20.28 -1.03
CA THR A 172 -12.89 -20.07 -0.72
C THR A 172 -13.60 -19.41 -1.89
N ALA A 173 -13.01 -18.38 -2.49
CA ALA A 173 -13.56 -17.73 -3.68
C ALA A 173 -13.66 -18.70 -4.87
N GLU A 174 -12.60 -19.46 -5.13
CA GLU A 174 -12.55 -20.41 -6.24
C GLU A 174 -13.61 -21.51 -6.11
N ARG A 175 -13.74 -22.12 -4.93
CA ARG A 175 -14.73 -23.17 -4.66
C ARG A 175 -16.17 -22.73 -4.86
N ASN A 176 -16.46 -21.45 -4.60
CA ASN A 176 -17.81 -20.90 -4.70
C ASN A 176 -18.06 -20.14 -6.02
N GLY A 177 -17.09 -20.09 -6.94
CA GLY A 177 -17.21 -19.34 -8.18
C GLY A 177 -17.26 -17.82 -7.96
N TRP A 178 -16.68 -17.33 -6.87
CA TRP A 178 -16.63 -15.91 -6.54
C TRP A 178 -15.39 -15.22 -7.10
N THR A 179 -15.41 -13.90 -7.09
CA THR A 179 -14.28 -13.05 -7.51
C THR A 179 -13.07 -13.30 -6.61
N ARG A 180 -11.91 -13.58 -7.23
CA ARG A 180 -10.63 -13.76 -6.54
C ARG A 180 -9.89 -12.42 -6.42
N PHE A 181 -9.02 -12.31 -5.43
CA PHE A 181 -8.08 -11.20 -5.34
C PHE A 181 -7.09 -11.24 -6.51
N ILE A 182 -6.88 -10.09 -7.14
CA ILE A 182 -5.87 -9.91 -8.20
C ILE A 182 -4.60 -9.24 -7.70
N THR A 183 -4.62 -8.66 -6.49
CA THR A 183 -3.46 -7.98 -5.90
C THR A 183 -3.25 -8.37 -4.45
N MET A 184 -1.96 -8.33 -4.05
CA MET A 184 -1.52 -8.29 -2.67
C MET A 184 -0.69 -7.04 -2.44
N GLN A 185 -1.01 -6.29 -1.38
CA GLN A 185 -0.31 -5.08 -0.96
C GLN A 185 0.42 -5.33 0.37
N PRO A 186 1.63 -5.95 0.37
CA PRO A 186 2.38 -6.23 1.57
C PRO A 186 3.34 -5.09 1.92
N GLN A 187 3.89 -5.12 3.15
CA GLN A 187 5.13 -4.41 3.44
C GLN A 187 6.29 -5.13 2.74
N TYR A 188 7.01 -4.44 1.87
CA TYR A 188 8.17 -5.06 1.25
C TYR A 188 9.17 -4.01 0.76
N ASN A 189 10.40 -4.12 1.22
CA ASN A 189 11.53 -3.27 0.86
C ASN A 189 12.84 -3.94 1.33
N LEU A 190 13.99 -3.34 1.02
CA LEU A 190 15.32 -3.86 1.39
C LEU A 190 15.53 -4.09 2.90
N LEU A 191 14.80 -3.38 3.77
CA LEU A 191 14.88 -3.52 5.22
C LEU A 191 13.84 -4.50 5.79
N TYR A 192 12.85 -4.93 4.99
CA TYR A 192 11.82 -5.87 5.42
C TYR A 192 11.49 -6.82 4.27
N ARG A 193 11.98 -8.07 4.36
CA ARG A 193 11.90 -9.08 3.31
C ARG A 193 11.17 -10.35 3.74
N GLU A 194 10.44 -10.32 4.86
CA GLU A 194 9.76 -11.50 5.41
C GLU A 194 8.69 -12.07 4.45
N GLU A 195 8.15 -11.25 3.56
CA GLU A 195 7.18 -11.68 2.54
C GLU A 195 7.77 -12.62 1.48
N GLU A 196 9.10 -12.66 1.33
CA GLU A 196 9.80 -13.58 0.42
C GLU A 196 9.70 -15.06 0.87
N ARG A 197 9.37 -15.31 2.15
CA ARG A 197 9.25 -16.66 2.68
C ARG A 197 8.09 -17.44 2.07
N GLU A 198 6.91 -16.80 1.98
CA GLU A 198 5.70 -17.47 1.52
C GLU A 198 4.80 -16.58 0.66
N MET A 199 4.55 -15.31 1.04
CA MET A 199 3.57 -14.48 0.35
C MET A 199 3.94 -14.19 -1.10
N LEU A 200 5.19 -13.82 -1.38
CA LEU A 200 5.62 -13.51 -2.75
C LEU A 200 5.59 -14.76 -3.65
N PRO A 201 6.14 -15.93 -3.23
CA PRO A 201 5.99 -17.17 -3.99
C PRO A 201 4.52 -17.56 -4.25
N LEU A 202 3.64 -17.41 -3.26
CA LEU A 202 2.21 -17.67 -3.41
C LEU A 202 1.57 -16.72 -4.42
N CYS A 203 1.91 -15.43 -4.39
CA CYS A 203 1.42 -14.45 -5.36
C CYS A 203 1.88 -14.78 -6.78
N GLU A 204 3.12 -15.20 -6.95
CA GLU A 204 3.66 -15.60 -8.25
C GLU A 204 2.95 -16.86 -8.79
N ASP A 205 2.79 -17.89 -7.98
CA ASP A 205 2.05 -19.13 -8.32
C ASP A 205 0.62 -18.81 -8.77
N GLN A 206 -0.08 -17.96 -8.03
CA GLN A 206 -1.48 -17.64 -8.32
C GLN A 206 -1.67 -16.51 -9.35
N GLY A 207 -0.59 -15.88 -9.81
CA GLY A 207 -0.63 -14.76 -10.74
C GLY A 207 -1.26 -13.50 -10.15
N VAL A 208 -1.08 -13.30 -8.85
CA VAL A 208 -1.48 -12.12 -8.10
C VAL A 208 -0.40 -11.04 -8.21
N GLY A 209 -0.78 -9.82 -8.59
CA GLY A 209 0.16 -8.70 -8.69
C GLY A 209 0.53 -8.16 -7.31
N VAL A 210 1.81 -7.96 -7.05
CA VAL A 210 2.28 -7.40 -5.79
C VAL A 210 2.52 -5.91 -5.92
N ILE A 211 1.90 -5.12 -5.05
CA ILE A 211 1.97 -3.65 -5.00
C ILE A 211 2.45 -3.19 -3.61
N PRO A 212 3.75 -3.31 -3.30
CA PRO A 212 4.24 -3.14 -1.94
C PRO A 212 4.12 -1.72 -1.43
N TRP A 213 3.72 -1.58 -0.15
CA TRP A 213 3.78 -0.31 0.56
C TRP A 213 5.13 -0.12 1.26
N SER A 214 5.48 1.14 1.54
CA SER A 214 6.76 1.56 2.11
C SER A 214 8.00 1.08 1.31
N PRO A 215 8.05 1.25 -0.01
CA PRO A 215 9.16 0.80 -0.85
C PRO A 215 10.50 1.41 -0.45
N MET A 216 10.49 2.57 0.18
CA MET A 216 11.68 3.28 0.66
C MET A 216 11.80 3.25 2.19
N ALA A 217 11.19 2.26 2.86
CA ALA A 217 11.19 2.11 4.31
C ALA A 217 10.91 3.44 5.04
N ARG A 218 9.86 4.15 4.61
CA ARG A 218 9.46 5.47 5.14
C ARG A 218 10.58 6.52 5.12
N GLY A 219 11.49 6.40 4.16
CA GLY A 219 12.61 7.32 3.94
C GLY A 219 13.95 6.86 4.55
N ARG A 220 13.99 5.73 5.24
CA ARG A 220 15.24 5.20 5.80
C ARG A 220 16.22 4.70 4.74
N LEU A 221 15.72 4.26 3.58
CA LEU A 221 16.54 3.89 2.43
C LEU A 221 16.96 5.09 1.56
N THR A 222 16.54 6.32 1.88
CA THR A 222 16.79 7.49 1.02
C THR A 222 17.80 8.49 1.59
N ARG A 223 18.21 8.32 2.85
CA ARG A 223 19.11 9.20 3.58
C ARG A 223 19.78 8.49 4.74
N ASP A 224 20.74 9.15 5.38
CA ASP A 224 21.36 8.61 6.57
C ASP A 224 20.37 8.52 7.73
N TRP A 225 20.54 7.51 8.57
CA TRP A 225 19.63 7.22 9.68
C TRP A 225 19.49 8.38 10.67
N SER A 226 20.57 9.13 10.88
CA SER A 226 20.62 10.30 11.75
C SER A 226 19.81 11.49 11.25
N VAL A 227 19.47 11.53 9.95
CA VAL A 227 18.73 12.64 9.36
C VAL A 227 17.24 12.52 9.67
N THR A 228 16.72 13.46 10.45
CA THR A 228 15.31 13.56 10.80
C THR A 228 14.50 14.34 9.78
N SER A 229 13.22 14.05 9.66
CA SER A 229 12.25 14.79 8.84
C SER A 229 10.96 15.01 9.65
N ARG A 230 10.09 15.93 9.19
CA ARG A 230 8.78 16.14 9.80
C ARG A 230 8.01 14.81 9.99
N ARG A 231 8.07 13.92 8.99
CA ARG A 231 7.42 12.60 9.07
C ARG A 231 8.08 11.70 10.09
N THR A 232 9.42 11.57 10.10
CA THR A 232 10.10 10.69 11.07
C THR A 232 9.95 11.12 12.51
N GLN A 233 9.59 12.39 12.76
CA GLN A 233 9.32 12.91 14.10
C GLN A 233 7.85 12.69 14.53
N ASN A 234 6.90 12.62 13.58
CA ASN A 234 5.47 12.63 13.87
C ASN A 234 4.73 11.36 13.38
N ASP A 235 5.41 10.42 12.73
CA ASP A 235 4.84 9.14 12.32
C ASP A 235 5.07 8.10 13.43
N ALA A 236 4.17 8.07 14.44
CA ALA A 236 4.26 7.17 15.58
C ALA A 236 4.33 5.68 15.18
N PHE A 237 3.65 5.31 14.10
CA PHE A 237 3.70 3.95 13.57
C PHE A 237 5.11 3.62 13.01
N ALA A 238 5.72 4.56 12.27
CA ALA A 238 7.07 4.37 11.77
C ALA A 238 8.11 4.31 12.90
N LEU A 239 7.94 5.13 13.95
CA LEU A 239 8.83 5.12 15.11
C LEU A 239 8.81 3.73 15.78
N LYS A 240 7.62 3.19 16.03
CA LYS A 240 7.46 1.86 16.62
C LYS A 240 8.03 0.74 15.73
N MET A 241 7.74 0.79 14.42
CA MET A 241 8.19 -0.22 13.45
C MET A 241 9.71 -0.35 13.36
N TYR A 242 10.44 0.76 13.50
CA TYR A 242 11.90 0.80 13.35
C TYR A 242 12.65 1.07 14.67
N GLU A 243 11.99 1.03 15.82
CA GLU A 243 12.55 1.41 17.12
C GLU A 243 13.82 0.62 17.46
N ASN A 244 13.83 -0.68 17.19
CA ASN A 244 14.94 -1.58 17.52
C ASN A 244 15.68 -2.11 16.28
N ALA A 245 15.38 -1.60 15.09
CA ALA A 245 15.91 -2.12 13.83
C ALA A 245 17.20 -1.44 13.38
N ALA A 246 17.62 -0.32 13.99
CA ALA A 246 18.73 0.48 13.52
C ALA A 246 20.05 -0.31 13.33
N LEU A 247 20.39 -1.17 14.29
CA LEU A 247 21.62 -1.99 14.22
C LEU A 247 21.52 -3.08 13.16
N LEU A 248 20.33 -3.63 12.93
CA LEU A 248 20.08 -4.67 11.91
C LEU A 248 20.08 -4.08 10.51
N ASP A 249 19.54 -2.89 10.35
CA ASP A 249 19.27 -2.25 9.05
C ASP A 249 20.47 -1.44 8.53
N GLN A 250 21.32 -0.92 9.41
CA GLN A 250 22.44 -0.06 9.01
C GLN A 250 23.36 -0.71 7.95
N PRO A 251 23.73 -2.00 8.02
CA PRO A 251 24.55 -2.63 6.99
C PRO A 251 23.92 -2.63 5.60
N VAL A 252 22.58 -2.75 5.50
CA VAL A 252 21.84 -2.66 4.23
C VAL A 252 21.84 -1.23 3.71
N ILE A 253 21.63 -0.25 4.60
CA ILE A 253 21.62 1.18 4.26
C ILE A 253 22.98 1.62 3.74
N ASP A 254 24.08 1.12 4.32
CA ASP A 254 25.45 1.42 3.89
C ASP A 254 25.72 0.91 2.48
N VAL A 255 25.26 -0.32 2.14
CA VAL A 255 25.36 -0.85 0.78
C VAL A 255 24.52 -0.03 -0.21
N VAL A 256 23.29 0.36 0.16
CA VAL A 256 22.46 1.25 -0.67
C VAL A 256 23.18 2.57 -0.94
N ALA A 257 23.83 3.14 0.08
CA ALA A 257 24.60 4.38 -0.06
C ALA A 257 25.78 4.21 -1.02
N SER A 258 26.58 3.15 -0.83
CA SER A 258 27.76 2.83 -1.66
C SER A 258 27.39 2.65 -3.14
N ILE A 259 26.32 1.89 -3.43
CA ILE A 259 25.86 1.68 -4.81
C ILE A 259 25.34 2.98 -5.42
N ALA A 260 24.58 3.77 -4.65
CA ALA A 260 24.08 5.06 -5.10
C ALA A 260 25.22 6.03 -5.44
N GLU A 261 26.27 6.09 -4.62
CA GLU A 261 27.47 6.90 -4.84
C GLU A 261 28.26 6.43 -6.08
N LYS A 262 28.47 5.12 -6.22
CA LYS A 262 29.15 4.51 -7.38
C LYS A 262 28.50 4.90 -8.71
N HIS A 263 27.16 4.95 -8.74
CA HIS A 263 26.40 5.32 -9.94
C HIS A 263 26.05 6.80 -10.02
N ALA A 264 26.44 7.63 -9.05
CA ALA A 264 26.07 9.02 -8.94
C ALA A 264 24.54 9.27 -9.05
N VAL A 265 23.73 8.41 -8.38
CA VAL A 265 22.28 8.48 -8.35
C VAL A 265 21.75 8.61 -6.92
N PRO A 266 20.53 9.15 -6.72
CA PRO A 266 19.90 9.11 -5.40
C PRO A 266 19.69 7.67 -4.89
N ARG A 267 19.80 7.45 -3.57
CA ARG A 267 19.52 6.15 -2.92
C ARG A 267 18.11 5.61 -3.24
N THR A 268 17.14 6.49 -3.50
CA THR A 268 15.80 6.14 -3.97
C THR A 268 15.83 5.29 -5.25
N HIS A 269 16.77 5.56 -6.17
CA HIS A 269 16.91 4.79 -7.41
C HIS A 269 17.29 3.34 -7.10
N VAL A 270 18.24 3.14 -6.19
CA VAL A 270 18.69 1.79 -5.75
C VAL A 270 17.51 1.02 -5.13
N ALA A 271 16.77 1.65 -4.20
CA ALA A 271 15.66 1.02 -3.51
C ALA A 271 14.51 0.63 -4.47
N ILE A 272 14.15 1.51 -5.40
CA ILE A 272 13.08 1.24 -6.38
C ILE A 272 13.54 0.22 -7.42
N ALA A 273 14.76 0.34 -7.94
CA ALA A 273 15.30 -0.61 -8.92
C ALA A 273 15.40 -2.02 -8.35
N TRP A 274 15.79 -2.17 -7.07
CA TRP A 274 15.80 -3.47 -6.41
C TRP A 274 14.39 -4.08 -6.34
N LEU A 275 13.37 -3.31 -5.94
CA LEU A 275 11.99 -3.81 -5.96
C LEU A 275 11.55 -4.23 -7.35
N LEU A 276 11.85 -3.40 -8.35
CA LEU A 276 11.45 -3.64 -9.74
C LEU A 276 12.23 -4.77 -10.42
N SER A 277 13.34 -5.24 -9.83
CA SER A 277 14.07 -6.44 -10.28
C SER A 277 13.34 -7.75 -9.94
N LYS A 278 12.37 -7.71 -9.00
CA LYS A 278 11.56 -8.88 -8.63
C LYS A 278 10.38 -9.03 -9.59
N SER A 279 10.29 -10.19 -10.26
CA SER A 279 9.27 -10.47 -11.30
C SER A 279 7.83 -10.29 -10.83
N VAL A 280 7.55 -10.65 -9.57
CA VAL A 280 6.21 -10.58 -8.96
C VAL A 280 5.76 -9.15 -8.64
N ILE A 281 6.69 -8.18 -8.53
CA ILE A 281 6.38 -6.79 -8.22
C ILE A 281 5.78 -6.08 -9.42
N THR A 282 4.54 -5.67 -9.30
CA THR A 282 3.83 -4.93 -10.34
C THR A 282 4.12 -3.44 -10.27
N ALA A 283 3.84 -2.80 -9.13
CA ALA A 283 4.00 -1.36 -8.95
C ALA A 283 4.22 -1.02 -7.46
N PRO A 284 5.42 -0.60 -7.04
CA PRO A 284 5.62 -0.06 -5.69
C PRO A 284 4.77 1.19 -5.46
N ILE A 285 4.18 1.29 -4.25
CA ILE A 285 3.37 2.45 -3.85
C ILE A 285 4.29 3.52 -3.27
N ILE A 286 4.50 4.57 -4.04
CA ILE A 286 5.36 5.70 -3.63
C ILE A 286 4.53 6.81 -2.99
N GLY A 287 4.99 7.31 -1.84
CA GLY A 287 4.44 8.51 -1.20
C GLY A 287 5.32 9.73 -1.52
N ALA A 288 4.69 10.84 -1.87
CA ALA A 288 5.39 12.10 -2.13
C ALA A 288 4.75 13.25 -1.35
N THR A 289 5.58 14.05 -0.66
CA THR A 289 5.17 15.28 0.04
C THR A 289 5.87 16.52 -0.53
N LYS A 290 6.72 16.31 -1.53
CA LYS A 290 7.42 17.36 -2.28
C LYS A 290 7.55 16.93 -3.74
N PRO A 291 7.60 17.88 -4.70
CA PRO A 291 7.78 17.55 -6.13
C PRO A 291 9.03 16.71 -6.40
N GLU A 292 10.14 16.99 -5.69
CA GLU A 292 11.41 16.28 -5.87
C GLU A 292 11.31 14.80 -5.48
N HIS A 293 10.47 14.44 -4.50
CA HIS A 293 10.25 13.04 -4.14
C HIS A 293 9.66 12.26 -5.31
N LEU A 294 8.72 12.88 -5.99
CA LEU A 294 8.03 12.24 -7.12
C LEU A 294 8.94 12.16 -8.35
N SER A 295 9.60 13.25 -8.73
CA SER A 295 10.53 13.25 -9.88
C SER A 295 11.67 12.26 -9.69
N THR A 296 12.23 12.16 -8.46
CA THR A 296 13.28 11.18 -8.14
C THR A 296 12.77 9.74 -8.24
N ALA A 297 11.55 9.47 -7.78
CA ALA A 297 10.98 8.12 -7.90
C ALA A 297 10.68 7.76 -9.36
N ILE A 298 10.22 8.71 -10.18
CA ILE A 298 9.94 8.49 -11.61
C ILE A 298 11.24 8.23 -12.37
N SER A 299 12.28 9.01 -12.14
CA SER A 299 13.58 8.81 -12.79
C SER A 299 14.29 7.51 -12.40
N ALA A 300 13.92 6.90 -11.25
CA ALA A 300 14.39 5.58 -10.87
C ALA A 300 13.96 4.47 -11.84
N LEU A 301 12.92 4.67 -12.66
CA LEU A 301 12.48 3.71 -13.67
C LEU A 301 13.49 3.52 -14.83
N ASP A 302 14.42 4.44 -15.00
CA ASP A 302 15.45 4.39 -16.03
C ASP A 302 16.78 3.84 -15.48
N PHE A 303 16.82 3.48 -14.19
CA PHE A 303 17.97 2.89 -13.52
C PHE A 303 17.76 1.39 -13.30
N SER A 304 18.83 0.60 -13.45
CA SER A 304 18.84 -0.84 -13.19
C SER A 304 20.09 -1.24 -12.43
N LEU A 305 19.95 -2.24 -11.58
CA LEU A 305 21.04 -2.87 -10.83
C LEU A 305 21.56 -4.09 -11.61
N SER A 306 22.84 -4.36 -11.49
CA SER A 306 23.43 -5.64 -11.90
C SER A 306 23.08 -6.74 -10.89
N ASP A 307 23.17 -8.01 -11.33
CA ASP A 307 22.96 -9.18 -10.45
C ASP A 307 23.93 -9.20 -9.26
N ALA A 308 25.16 -8.74 -9.46
CA ALA A 308 26.15 -8.61 -8.40
C ALA A 308 25.74 -7.59 -7.33
N GLU A 309 25.21 -6.44 -7.75
CA GLU A 309 24.70 -5.39 -6.83
C GLU A 309 23.44 -5.84 -6.10
N ILE A 310 22.55 -6.58 -6.77
CA ILE A 310 21.39 -7.19 -6.11
C ILE A 310 21.85 -8.17 -5.04
N THR A 311 22.81 -9.04 -5.36
CA THR A 311 23.38 -10.00 -4.40
C THR A 311 24.03 -9.29 -3.22
N GLU A 312 24.77 -8.21 -3.44
CA GLU A 312 25.43 -7.43 -2.38
C GLU A 312 24.40 -6.78 -1.44
N LEU A 313 23.33 -6.18 -1.99
CA LEU A 313 22.23 -5.60 -1.23
C LEU A 313 21.53 -6.64 -0.35
N GLU A 314 21.32 -7.83 -0.87
CA GLU A 314 20.57 -8.89 -0.20
C GLU A 314 21.41 -9.64 0.86
N ALA A 315 22.70 -9.70 0.69
CA ALA A 315 23.62 -10.42 1.60
C ALA A 315 23.69 -9.81 3.01
N ARG A 316 23.27 -8.56 3.17
CA ARG A 316 23.30 -7.86 4.47
C ARG A 316 21.97 -7.90 5.21
N TYR A 317 20.92 -8.46 4.60
CA TYR A 317 19.62 -8.56 5.26
C TYR A 317 19.65 -9.55 6.42
N LEU A 318 19.13 -9.15 7.55
CA LEU A 318 18.86 -10.02 8.68
C LEU A 318 17.34 -10.10 8.91
N PRO A 319 16.78 -11.29 9.21
CA PRO A 319 15.35 -11.45 9.45
C PRO A 319 14.81 -10.55 10.55
N HIS A 320 13.62 -10.02 10.32
CA HIS A 320 12.88 -9.18 11.26
C HIS A 320 11.69 -9.95 11.85
N PRO A 321 11.20 -9.55 13.04
CA PRO A 321 9.88 -9.97 13.48
C PRO A 321 8.83 -9.59 12.42
N VAL A 322 7.82 -10.46 12.24
CA VAL A 322 6.72 -10.16 11.31
C VAL A 322 5.97 -8.94 11.81
N ASP A 323 5.82 -7.94 10.94
CA ASP A 323 5.18 -6.67 11.21
C ASP A 323 4.09 -6.35 10.17
N GLY A 324 3.25 -5.36 10.45
CA GLY A 324 2.16 -4.97 9.56
C GLY A 324 0.96 -5.92 9.57
N ILE A 325 1.03 -7.06 10.25
CA ILE A 325 -0.08 -8.00 10.46
C ILE A 325 -0.69 -7.73 11.84
N ILE A 326 -2.00 -7.56 11.90
CA ILE A 326 -2.71 -7.44 13.18
C ILE A 326 -2.88 -8.86 13.72
N PRO A 327 -2.34 -9.20 14.91
CA PRO A 327 -2.55 -10.53 15.49
C PRO A 327 -4.02 -10.72 15.91
N PRO A 328 -4.51 -11.97 16.00
CA PRO A 328 -5.81 -12.25 16.58
C PRO A 328 -5.85 -11.69 18.01
N LEU A 329 -6.94 -11.00 18.35
CA LEU A 329 -7.16 -10.55 19.72
C LEU A 329 -7.31 -11.78 20.62
N PRO A 330 -6.66 -11.83 21.79
CA PRO A 330 -6.96 -12.85 22.79
C PRO A 330 -8.45 -12.79 23.12
N ASP A 331 -9.08 -13.89 23.50
CA ASP A 331 -10.52 -14.22 23.69
C ASP A 331 -11.42 -13.16 24.38
N THR A 332 -11.11 -11.93 24.26
CA THR A 332 -11.98 -10.80 24.61
C THR A 332 -12.94 -10.61 23.42
N PRO A 333 -14.24 -10.49 23.66
CA PRO A 333 -15.16 -10.00 22.62
C PRO A 333 -14.55 -8.73 22.06
N PRO A 334 -14.61 -8.51 20.72
CA PRO A 334 -13.97 -7.37 20.10
C PRO A 334 -14.35 -6.13 20.89
N SER A 335 -13.38 -5.61 21.64
CA SER A 335 -13.61 -4.35 22.33
C SER A 335 -13.86 -3.37 21.21
N LEU A 336 -14.92 -2.58 21.32
CA LEU A 336 -15.24 -1.51 20.37
C LEU A 336 -14.13 -0.45 20.32
N THR A 337 -13.15 -0.57 21.19
CA THR A 337 -11.91 0.17 21.20
C THR A 337 -10.94 -0.51 20.24
N PRO A 338 -10.51 0.18 19.16
CA PRO A 338 -9.43 -0.33 18.33
C PRO A 338 -8.27 -0.75 19.26
N PRO A 339 -7.56 -1.87 18.98
CA PRO A 339 -6.31 -2.17 19.68
C PRO A 339 -5.41 -0.94 19.65
N SER A 340 -4.62 -0.71 20.70
CA SER A 340 -3.71 0.44 20.78
C SER A 340 -2.81 0.60 19.54
N ALA A 341 -2.57 -0.50 18.83
CA ALA A 341 -1.93 -0.49 17.51
C ALA A 341 -2.77 0.20 16.40
N ILE A 342 -4.09 0.30 16.55
CA ILE A 342 -4.99 0.98 15.59
C ILE A 342 -5.20 2.44 16.01
N GLN A 343 -5.04 2.79 17.28
CA GLN A 343 -5.14 4.18 17.74
C GLN A 343 -3.99 5.07 17.23
N ASN A 344 -2.94 4.47 16.66
CA ASN A 344 -1.75 5.16 16.16
C ASN A 344 -1.63 5.15 14.61
N TYR A 345 -2.71 4.83 13.89
CA TYR A 345 -2.79 5.02 12.43
C TYR A 345 -3.38 6.36 12.05
#